data_dda7be108802c35b96df091ab991f3e8
#
_entry.id   dda7be108802c35b96df091ab991f3e8
#
_cell.length_a   1.000
_cell.length_b   1.000
_cell.length_c   1.000
_cell.angle_alpha   90.00
_cell.angle_beta   90.00
_cell.angle_gamma   90.00
#
_symmetry.space_group_name_H-M   'P 1'
#
loop_
_entity.id
_entity.type
_entity.pdbx_description
1 polymer ?
#
loop_
_entity_poly.entity_id
_entity_poly.type
_entity_poly.pdbx_seq_one_letter_code
_entity_poly.pdbx_strand_id
1 'polypeptide(L)'
;MSVSEVEHNFPGQMKKRMESVATFQADGGETYPQLQARVIPKFEEIVALHPNEQIAMVCHGGVNRVILGHLLGIPMDRIFRIHQDYAALNVIQYYDQEPVVEYIGNAELFTSQKKGKKTPIQ
;
A
#
# COMPACT_ATOMS: atom_id res chain seq x y z
N MET A 1 -5.56 3.82 10.19
CA MET A 1 -6.75 4.71 10.15
C MET A 1 -7.21 4.88 8.71
N SER A 2 -8.50 4.74 8.47
CA SER A 2 -9.06 4.96 7.14
C SER A 2 -9.12 6.45 6.80
N VAL A 3 -9.34 6.77 5.53
CA VAL A 3 -9.48 8.16 5.09
C VAL A 3 -10.63 8.85 5.82
N SER A 4 -11.78 8.17 5.93
CA SER A 4 -12.95 8.75 6.61
C SER A 4 -12.70 8.97 8.09
N GLU A 5 -11.94 8.11 8.75
CA GLU A 5 -11.61 8.28 10.15
C GLU A 5 -10.67 9.47 10.37
N VAL A 6 -9.69 9.64 9.49
CA VAL A 6 -8.79 10.79 9.57
C VAL A 6 -9.58 12.09 9.39
N GLU A 7 -10.47 12.14 8.41
CA GLU A 7 -11.27 13.33 8.15
C GLU A 7 -12.23 13.63 9.30
N HIS A 8 -12.79 12.59 9.94
CA HIS A 8 -13.69 12.74 11.08
C HIS A 8 -12.95 13.26 12.32
N ASN A 9 -11.80 12.67 12.64
CA ASN A 9 -11.05 12.98 13.86
C ASN A 9 -10.15 14.22 13.71
N PHE A 10 -9.71 14.50 12.49
CA PHE A 10 -8.80 15.60 12.18
C PHE A 10 -9.26 16.31 10.91
N PRO A 11 -10.31 17.14 11.01
CA PRO A 11 -10.89 17.80 9.85
C PRO A 11 -9.84 18.62 9.07
N GLY A 12 -9.82 18.46 7.77
CA GLY A 12 -8.91 19.18 6.88
C GLY A 12 -7.54 18.57 6.71
N GLN A 13 -7.16 17.57 7.50
CA GLN A 13 -5.84 16.98 7.37
C GLN A 13 -5.68 16.16 6.09
N MET A 14 -6.73 15.49 5.65
CA MET A 14 -6.65 14.74 4.39
C MET A 14 -6.43 15.64 3.20
N LYS A 15 -7.09 16.81 3.20
CA LYS A 15 -6.87 17.79 2.15
C LYS A 15 -5.40 18.23 2.10
N LYS A 16 -4.83 18.53 3.27
CA LYS A 16 -3.42 18.91 3.37
C LYS A 16 -2.50 17.81 2.88
N ARG A 17 -2.81 16.55 3.19
CA ARG A 17 -2.02 15.42 2.70
C ARG A 17 -2.02 15.34 1.19
N MET A 18 -3.19 15.51 0.57
CA MET A 18 -3.31 15.42 -0.88
C MET A 18 -2.66 16.61 -1.57
N GLU A 19 -2.68 17.77 -0.94
CA GLU A 19 -2.08 18.99 -1.50
C GLU A 19 -0.57 19.02 -1.35
N SER A 20 -0.03 18.40 -0.30
CA SER A 20 1.38 18.51 0.04
C SER A 20 1.93 17.22 0.63
N VAL A 21 1.85 16.14 -0.15
CA VAL A 21 2.31 14.81 0.29
C VAL A 21 3.77 14.83 0.72
N ALA A 22 4.62 15.57 -0.02
CA ALA A 22 6.06 15.60 0.24
C ALA A 22 6.41 16.20 1.61
N THR A 23 5.61 17.12 2.11
CA THR A 23 5.90 17.85 3.34
C THR A 23 4.94 17.54 4.48
N PHE A 24 3.78 16.95 4.17
CA PHE A 24 2.81 16.62 5.21
C PHE A 24 3.40 15.63 6.21
N GLN A 25 3.18 15.91 7.48
CA GLN A 25 3.62 15.07 8.57
C GLN A 25 2.51 15.02 9.60
N ALA A 26 2.01 13.82 9.89
CA ALA A 26 1.06 13.63 10.97
C ALA A 26 1.76 13.91 12.30
N ASP A 27 1.02 14.27 13.32
CA ASP A 27 1.59 14.62 14.63
C ASP A 27 2.58 13.53 15.09
N GLY A 28 3.83 13.94 15.27
CA GLY A 28 4.89 13.04 15.71
C GLY A 28 5.33 12.00 14.71
N GLY A 29 4.86 12.07 13.45
CA GLY A 29 5.17 11.07 12.44
C GLY A 29 6.20 11.50 11.43
N GLU A 30 6.55 10.57 10.54
CA GLU A 30 7.44 10.82 9.41
C GLU A 30 6.68 11.48 8.27
N THR A 31 7.40 12.17 7.39
CA THR A 31 6.86 12.55 6.08
C THR A 31 6.83 11.31 5.20
N TYR A 32 6.06 11.34 4.11
CA TYR A 32 6.03 10.20 3.18
C TYR A 32 7.37 9.95 2.49
N PRO A 33 8.15 10.95 2.07
CA PRO A 33 9.50 10.70 1.57
C PRO A 33 10.41 10.03 2.59
N GLN A 34 10.32 10.41 3.88
CA GLN A 34 11.07 9.75 4.94
C GLN A 34 10.63 8.30 5.11
N LEU A 35 9.34 8.06 5.08
CA LEU A 35 8.77 6.72 5.17
C LEU A 35 9.26 5.86 4.00
N GLN A 36 9.24 6.39 2.78
CA GLN A 36 9.72 5.69 1.60
C GLN A 36 11.19 5.30 1.74
N ALA A 37 12.02 6.24 2.19
CA ALA A 37 13.45 6.01 2.35
C ALA A 37 13.75 4.90 3.36
N ARG A 38 12.88 4.70 4.34
CA ARG A 38 13.03 3.66 5.35
C ARG A 38 12.44 2.34 4.89
N VAL A 39 11.28 2.37 4.27
CA VAL A 39 10.49 1.16 3.96
C VAL A 39 11.00 0.42 2.72
N ILE A 40 11.30 1.13 1.64
CA ILE A 40 11.61 0.48 0.37
C ILE A 40 12.87 -0.38 0.44
N PRO A 41 14.00 0.08 1.00
CA PRO A 41 15.18 -0.79 1.11
C PRO A 41 14.90 -2.04 1.93
N LYS A 42 14.11 -1.92 3.01
CA LYS A 42 13.77 -3.06 3.86
C LYS A 42 12.85 -4.04 3.14
N PHE A 43 11.88 -3.52 2.40
CA PHE A 43 10.99 -4.35 1.61
C PHE A 43 11.77 -5.14 0.56
N GLU A 44 12.67 -4.49 -0.15
CA GLU A 44 13.49 -5.14 -1.17
C GLU A 44 14.41 -6.19 -0.57
N GLU A 45 14.97 -5.90 0.60
CA GLU A 45 15.79 -6.87 1.33
C GLU A 45 15.00 -8.12 1.69
N ILE A 46 13.79 -7.96 2.22
CA ILE A 46 12.94 -9.08 2.60
C ILE A 46 12.59 -9.92 1.38
N VAL A 47 12.24 -9.29 0.28
CA VAL A 47 11.92 -10.00 -0.96
C VAL A 47 13.13 -10.79 -1.47
N ALA A 48 14.31 -10.19 -1.42
CA ALA A 48 15.54 -10.84 -1.88
C ALA A 48 15.94 -12.03 -1.02
N LEU A 49 15.60 -12.00 0.27
CA LEU A 49 15.91 -13.09 1.19
C LEU A 49 14.99 -14.30 1.04
N HIS A 50 13.89 -14.17 0.33
CA HIS A 50 12.88 -15.21 0.22
C HIS A 50 12.52 -15.51 -1.25
N PRO A 51 13.50 -15.88 -2.08
CA PRO A 51 13.21 -16.21 -3.48
C PRO A 51 12.34 -17.46 -3.56
N ASN A 52 11.35 -17.44 -4.44
CA ASN A 52 10.45 -18.56 -4.68
C ASN A 52 9.65 -18.98 -3.43
N GLU A 53 9.51 -18.08 -2.46
CA GLU A 53 8.74 -18.34 -1.27
C GLU A 53 7.50 -17.45 -1.20
N GLN A 54 6.49 -17.92 -0.51
CA GLN A 54 5.29 -17.14 -0.24
C GLN A 54 5.45 -16.52 1.15
N ILE A 55 5.41 -15.21 1.23
CA ILE A 55 5.56 -14.49 2.50
C ILE A 55 4.37 -13.55 2.71
N ALA A 56 4.07 -13.28 3.96
CA ALA A 56 3.06 -12.32 4.35
C ALA A 56 3.71 -11.21 5.16
N MET A 57 3.35 -9.97 4.85
CA MET A 57 3.79 -8.82 5.60
C MET A 57 2.57 -8.09 6.14
N VAL A 58 2.60 -7.77 7.44
CA VAL A 58 1.52 -7.02 8.08
C VAL A 58 2.01 -5.60 8.30
N CYS A 59 1.36 -4.67 7.64
CA CYS A 59 1.77 -3.27 7.63
C CYS A 59 0.56 -2.35 7.77
N HIS A 60 0.83 -1.08 7.96
CA HIS A 60 -0.21 -0.04 8.00
C HIS A 60 -0.45 0.55 6.61
N GLY A 61 -1.55 1.28 6.46
CA GLY A 61 -1.95 1.83 5.18
C GLY A 61 -0.90 2.72 4.52
N GLY A 62 -0.20 3.55 5.30
CA GLY A 62 0.86 4.40 4.77
C GLY A 62 2.01 3.60 4.18
N VAL A 63 2.44 2.56 4.89
CA VAL A 63 3.49 1.66 4.41
C VAL A 63 3.04 0.93 3.15
N ASN A 64 1.82 0.42 3.14
CA ASN A 64 1.26 -0.27 1.97
C ASN A 64 1.23 0.65 0.75
N ARG A 65 0.81 1.90 0.91
CA ARG A 65 0.79 2.87 -0.20
C ARG A 65 2.17 3.13 -0.74
N VAL A 66 3.15 3.25 0.14
CA VAL A 66 4.55 3.49 -0.27
C VAL A 66 5.07 2.32 -1.08
N ILE A 67 4.83 1.09 -0.61
CA ILE A 67 5.26 -0.12 -1.32
C ILE A 67 4.56 -0.23 -2.68
N LEU A 68 3.24 -0.12 -2.68
CA LEU A 68 2.46 -0.23 -3.91
C LEU A 68 2.82 0.88 -4.90
N GLY A 69 2.98 2.10 -4.41
CA GLY A 69 3.38 3.21 -5.26
C GLY A 69 4.73 2.99 -5.91
N HIS A 70 5.68 2.47 -5.14
CA HIS A 70 7.00 2.13 -5.66
C HIS A 70 6.92 1.07 -6.75
N LEU A 71 6.18 -0.01 -6.50
CA LEU A 71 6.05 -1.12 -7.45
C LEU A 71 5.32 -0.72 -8.72
N LEU A 72 4.33 0.17 -8.59
CA LEU A 72 3.52 0.62 -9.72
C LEU A 72 4.09 1.84 -10.44
N GLY A 73 5.16 2.42 -9.91
CA GLY A 73 5.75 3.62 -10.51
C GLY A 73 4.90 4.87 -10.32
N ILE A 74 4.10 4.93 -9.25
CA ILE A 74 3.27 6.09 -8.95
C ILE A 74 4.10 7.13 -8.22
N PRO A 75 4.14 8.38 -8.71
CA PRO A 75 4.85 9.44 -8.01
C PRO A 75 4.32 9.65 -6.61
N MET A 76 5.19 10.06 -5.70
CA MET A 76 4.85 10.25 -4.30
C MET A 76 3.69 11.23 -4.10
N ASP A 77 3.61 12.27 -4.92
CA ASP A 77 2.53 13.26 -4.81
C ASP A 77 1.16 12.72 -5.25
N ARG A 78 1.10 11.51 -5.79
CA ARG A 78 -0.14 10.85 -6.21
C ARG A 78 -0.44 9.58 -5.45
N ILE A 79 0.32 9.32 -4.38
CA ILE A 79 0.23 8.07 -3.64
C ILE A 79 -1.13 7.85 -2.99
N PHE A 80 -1.85 8.93 -2.67
CA PHE A 80 -3.19 8.82 -2.10
C PHE A 80 -4.27 8.42 -3.09
N ARG A 81 -3.91 8.24 -4.35
CA ARG A 81 -4.80 7.62 -5.33
C ARG A 81 -4.94 6.12 -5.10
N ILE A 82 -4.08 5.54 -4.27
CA ILE A 82 -4.18 4.15 -3.86
C ILE A 82 -4.98 4.10 -2.57
N HIS A 83 -6.16 3.50 -2.63
CA HIS A 83 -7.01 3.33 -1.46
C HIS A 83 -6.59 2.11 -0.66
N GLN A 84 -6.46 2.27 0.65
CA GLN A 84 -6.12 1.18 1.57
C GLN A 84 -6.99 1.28 2.81
N ASP A 85 -7.91 0.34 2.96
CA ASP A 85 -8.74 0.20 4.15
C ASP A 85 -7.98 -0.53 5.25
N TYR A 86 -8.57 -0.57 6.44
CA TYR A 86 -8.10 -1.47 7.49
C TYR A 86 -8.21 -2.91 6.99
N ALA A 87 -7.24 -3.71 7.39
CA ALA A 87 -7.16 -5.12 6.99
C ALA A 87 -7.18 -5.30 5.47
N ALA A 88 -6.69 -4.31 4.74
CA ALA A 88 -6.53 -4.44 3.30
C ALA A 88 -5.57 -5.58 2.98
N LEU A 89 -5.88 -6.31 1.92
CA LEU A 89 -4.99 -7.35 1.39
C LEU A 89 -4.48 -6.90 0.04
N ASN A 90 -3.18 -6.96 -0.12
CA ASN A 90 -2.53 -6.67 -1.40
C ASN A 90 -1.71 -7.88 -1.78
N VAL A 91 -1.83 -8.33 -3.01
CA VAL A 91 -1.12 -9.52 -3.49
C VAL A 91 -0.15 -9.11 -4.58
N ILE A 92 1.11 -9.44 -4.37
CA ILE A 92 2.19 -9.14 -5.31
C ILE A 92 2.86 -10.45 -5.69
N GLN A 93 2.94 -10.70 -6.98
CA GLN A 93 3.60 -11.88 -7.52
C GLN A 93 4.83 -11.43 -8.30
N TYR A 94 5.95 -12.08 -8.05
CA TYR A 94 7.17 -11.80 -8.79
C TYR A 94 7.34 -12.82 -9.92
N TYR A 95 7.53 -12.33 -11.13
CA TYR A 95 7.80 -13.12 -12.31
C TYR A 95 9.19 -12.73 -12.83
N ASP A 96 10.17 -13.61 -12.70
CA ASP A 96 11.53 -13.31 -13.11
C ASP A 96 12.03 -11.97 -12.57
N GLN A 97 11.82 -11.77 -11.26
CA GLN A 97 12.19 -10.56 -10.52
C GLN A 97 11.35 -9.32 -10.87
N GLU A 98 10.34 -9.46 -11.71
CA GLU A 98 9.42 -8.36 -12.02
C GLU A 98 8.19 -8.47 -11.14
N PRO A 99 7.89 -7.45 -10.34
CA PRO A 99 6.71 -7.47 -9.50
C PRO A 99 5.44 -7.16 -10.29
N VAL A 100 4.41 -7.95 -10.05
CA VAL A 100 3.08 -7.70 -10.58
C VAL A 100 2.13 -7.58 -9.40
N VAL A 101 1.45 -6.45 -9.30
CA VAL A 101 0.44 -6.25 -8.27
C VAL A 101 -0.85 -6.89 -8.77
N GLU A 102 -1.20 -8.05 -8.19
CA GLU A 102 -2.32 -8.84 -8.67
C GLU A 102 -3.63 -8.46 -8.01
N TYR A 103 -3.58 -7.88 -6.82
CA TYR A 103 -4.80 -7.50 -6.11
C TYR A 103 -4.50 -6.38 -5.11
N ILE A 104 -5.39 -5.40 -5.10
CA ILE A 104 -5.39 -4.34 -4.10
C ILE A 104 -6.81 -4.25 -3.58
N GLY A 105 -7.03 -4.51 -2.28
CA GLY A 105 -8.39 -4.40 -1.81
C GLY A 105 -8.65 -4.98 -0.44
N ASN A 106 -9.85 -5.51 -0.30
CA ASN A 106 -10.35 -6.03 0.96
C ASN A 106 -10.17 -7.55 1.01
N ALA A 107 -9.61 -8.05 2.09
CA ALA A 107 -9.33 -9.48 2.23
C ALA A 107 -10.59 -10.33 2.10
N GLU A 108 -11.72 -9.85 2.61
CA GLU A 108 -12.98 -10.57 2.51
C GLU A 108 -13.44 -10.72 1.06
N LEU A 109 -13.34 -9.64 0.27
CA LEU A 109 -13.68 -9.69 -1.14
C LEU A 109 -12.77 -10.62 -1.92
N PHE A 110 -11.49 -10.60 -1.61
CA PHE A 110 -10.53 -11.50 -2.24
C PHE A 110 -10.90 -12.97 -1.95
N THR A 111 -11.23 -13.28 -0.69
CA THR A 111 -11.63 -14.62 -0.27
C THR A 111 -12.90 -15.06 -0.99
N SER A 112 -13.88 -14.18 -1.11
CA SER A 112 -15.13 -14.46 -1.83
C SER A 112 -14.86 -14.77 -3.29
N GLN A 113 -13.99 -14.02 -3.95
CA GLN A 113 -13.61 -14.27 -5.33
C GLN A 113 -12.93 -15.63 -5.48
N LYS A 114 -12.09 -16.02 -4.51
CA LYS A 114 -11.41 -17.30 -4.53
C LYS A 114 -12.37 -18.47 -4.34
N LYS A 115 -13.37 -18.31 -3.48
CA LYS A 115 -14.35 -19.36 -3.17
C LYS A 115 -15.45 -19.46 -4.23
N GLY A 116 -15.76 -18.35 -4.86
CA GLY A 116 -16.82 -18.30 -5.85
C GLY A 116 -16.41 -18.94 -7.15
N LYS A 117 -17.37 -18.97 -8.07
CA LYS A 117 -17.11 -19.43 -9.42
C LYS A 117 -16.09 -18.51 -10.06
N LYS A 118 -14.98 -19.04 -10.46
CA LYS A 118 -13.94 -18.23 -11.06
C LYS A 118 -14.35 -17.77 -12.44
N THR A 119 -14.38 -16.48 -12.62
CA THR A 119 -14.49 -15.88 -13.94
C THR A 119 -13.10 -15.35 -14.27
N PRO A 120 -12.55 -15.70 -15.42
CA PRO A 120 -11.27 -15.16 -15.82
C PRO A 120 -11.32 -13.63 -15.81
N ILE A 121 -10.25 -13.01 -15.35
CA ILE A 121 -10.16 -11.55 -15.37
C ILE A 121 -10.00 -11.13 -16.82
N GLN A 122 -10.88 -10.26 -17.24
CA GLN A 122 -10.90 -9.79 -18.61
C GLN A 122 -9.89 -8.70 -18.87
#